data_a603c5292ad9dceb3192fa8529dce26b
#
_entry.id   a603c5292ad9dceb3192fa8529dce26b
#
_cell.length_a   1.000
_cell.length_b   1.000
_cell.length_c   1.000
_cell.angle_alpha   90.00
_cell.angle_beta   90.00
_cell.angle_gamma   90.00
#
_symmetry.space_group_name_H-M   'P 1'
#
loop_
_entity.id
_entity.type
_entity.pdbx_description
1 polymer ?
#
loop_
_entity_poly.entity_id
_entity_poly.type
_entity_poly.pdbx_seq_one_letter_code
_entity_poly.pdbx_strand_id
1 'polypeptide(L)' 'MTSCVGGPDPVFVQASRETYSAIVPEFLHYVDADTVLTTEQKTRRHATCDRWNEAISAREGK' A
#
# COMPACT_ATOMS: atom_id res chain seq x y z
N MET A 1 12.76 21.59 11.20
CA MET A 1 12.08 21.53 10.78
C MET A 1 10.77 21.39 11.05
N THR A 2 10.06 21.55 10.77
CA THR A 2 8.75 21.69 11.11
C THR A 2 7.84 21.26 10.10
N SER A 3 8.32 20.53 9.23
CA SER A 3 7.56 20.17 8.09
C SER A 3 6.39 19.29 8.37
N CYS A 4 6.32 18.70 9.51
CA CYS A 4 5.23 17.79 9.79
C CYS A 4 4.02 18.49 10.34
N VAL A 5 4.08 19.78 10.47
CA VAL A 5 2.95 20.50 10.97
C VAL A 5 1.87 20.53 9.92
N GLY A 6 0.67 20.27 10.29
CA GLY A 6 -0.44 20.39 9.38
C GLY A 6 -0.84 19.13 8.65
N GLY A 7 -0.20 18.02 8.94
CA GLY A 7 -0.61 16.74 8.41
C GLY A 7 0.05 16.37 7.10
N PRO A 8 -0.51 15.41 6.37
CA PRO A 8 0.16 14.85 5.20
C PRO A 8 0.22 15.84 4.05
N ASP A 9 1.33 15.79 3.33
CA ASP A 9 1.54 16.56 2.13
C ASP A 9 0.70 15.96 1.00
N PRO A 10 -0.16 16.73 0.33
CA PRO A 10 -0.98 16.20 -0.77
C PRO A 10 -0.15 15.58 -1.90
N VAL A 11 1.02 16.13 -2.19
CA VAL A 11 1.87 15.55 -3.22
C VAL A 11 2.38 14.20 -2.79
N PHE A 12 2.75 14.07 -1.54
CA PHE A 12 3.21 12.79 -1.02
C PHE A 12 2.09 11.74 -1.02
N VAL A 13 0.89 12.15 -0.65
CA VAL A 13 -0.26 11.25 -0.63
C VAL A 13 -0.58 10.76 -2.05
N GLN A 14 -0.56 11.68 -3.02
CA GLN A 14 -0.79 11.32 -4.41
C GLN A 14 0.28 10.35 -4.92
N ALA A 15 1.53 10.62 -4.61
CA ALA A 15 2.63 9.76 -5.02
C ALA A 15 2.49 8.37 -4.40
N SER A 16 2.05 8.30 -3.14
CA SER A 16 1.81 7.02 -2.48
C SER A 16 0.71 6.23 -3.18
N ARG A 17 -0.37 6.90 -3.57
CA ARG A 17 -1.47 6.24 -4.27
C ARG A 17 -1.00 5.74 -5.64
N GLU A 18 -0.23 6.55 -6.35
CA GLU A 18 0.27 6.16 -7.66
C GLU A 18 1.21 4.96 -7.54
N THR A 19 2.08 4.98 -6.54
CA THR A 19 3.01 3.88 -6.31
C THR A 19 2.25 2.60 -5.96
N TYR A 20 1.26 2.71 -5.08
CA TYR A 20 0.41 1.58 -4.71
C TYR A 20 -0.24 0.99 -5.97
N SER A 21 -0.85 1.84 -6.78
CA SER A 21 -1.60 1.38 -7.95
C SER A 21 -0.68 0.74 -9.00
N ALA A 22 0.57 1.20 -9.08
CA ALA A 22 1.52 0.66 -10.06
C ALA A 22 2.13 -0.65 -9.60
N ILE A 23 2.39 -0.79 -8.30
CA ILE A 23 3.20 -1.90 -7.79
C ILE A 23 2.36 -3.04 -7.23
N VAL A 24 1.32 -2.71 -6.48
CA VAL A 24 0.60 -3.73 -5.70
C VAL A 24 -0.08 -4.79 -6.57
N PRO A 25 -0.77 -4.44 -7.66
CA PRO A 25 -1.39 -5.49 -8.48
C PRO A 25 -0.35 -6.47 -9.02
N GLU A 26 0.81 -5.98 -9.46
CA GLU A 26 1.86 -6.84 -9.97
C GLU A 26 2.47 -7.67 -8.84
N PHE A 27 2.71 -7.04 -7.69
CA PHE A 27 3.26 -7.75 -6.54
C PHE A 27 2.33 -8.89 -6.12
N LEU A 28 1.03 -8.63 -6.02
CA LEU A 28 0.08 -9.65 -5.61
C LEU A 28 -0.05 -10.76 -6.65
N HIS A 29 0.10 -10.42 -7.92
CA HIS A 29 0.11 -11.43 -8.96
C HIS A 29 1.26 -12.41 -8.75
N TYR A 30 2.46 -11.90 -8.45
CA TYR A 30 3.60 -12.76 -8.17
C TYR A 30 3.41 -13.56 -6.89
N VAL A 31 2.84 -12.95 -5.86
CA VAL A 31 2.56 -13.63 -4.60
C VAL A 31 1.62 -14.82 -4.84
N ASP A 32 0.55 -14.59 -5.59
CA ASP A 32 -0.45 -15.64 -5.81
C ASP A 32 0.09 -16.76 -6.69
N ALA A 33 1.01 -16.45 -7.59
CA ALA A 33 1.60 -17.45 -8.47
C ALA A 33 2.77 -18.21 -7.83
N ASP A 34 3.25 -17.74 -6.68
CA ASP A 34 4.41 -18.34 -6.02
C ASP A 34 4.02 -19.69 -5.43
N THR A 35 4.73 -20.75 -5.81
CA THR A 35 4.44 -22.09 -5.32
C THR A 35 5.16 -22.42 -4.02
N VAL A 36 6.09 -21.59 -3.60
CA VAL A 36 6.84 -21.79 -2.36
C VAL A 36 6.11 -21.23 -1.16
N LEU A 37 5.39 -20.13 -1.35
CA LEU A 37 4.66 -19.48 -0.25
C LEU A 37 3.45 -20.32 0.15
N THR A 38 3.23 -20.44 1.47
CA THR A 38 2.03 -21.10 1.98
C THR A 38 0.82 -20.17 1.79
N THR A 39 -0.37 -20.76 1.90
CA THR A 39 -1.60 -19.98 1.84
C THR A 39 -1.61 -18.89 2.91
N GLU A 40 -1.15 -19.23 4.11
CA GLU A 40 -1.10 -18.26 5.20
C GLU A 40 -0.17 -17.09 4.87
N GLN A 41 0.98 -17.39 4.28
CA GLN A 41 1.92 -16.34 3.90
C GLN A 41 1.34 -15.43 2.82
N LYS A 42 0.64 -16.01 1.85
CA LYS A 42 -0.03 -15.22 0.81
C LYS A 42 -1.09 -14.32 1.40
N THR A 43 -1.89 -14.86 2.33
CA THR A 43 -2.93 -14.08 3.00
C THR A 43 -2.34 -12.90 3.75
N ARG A 44 -1.21 -13.09 4.42
CA ARG A 44 -0.55 -12.00 5.13
C ARG A 44 -0.09 -10.90 4.20
N ARG A 45 0.40 -11.26 3.02
CA ARG A 45 0.86 -10.27 2.06
C ARG A 45 -0.30 -9.46 1.50
N HIS A 46 -1.42 -10.12 1.22
CA HIS A 46 -2.63 -9.41 0.83
C HIS A 46 -3.10 -8.46 1.93
N ALA A 47 -3.08 -8.92 3.17
CA ALA A 47 -3.50 -8.09 4.30
C ALA A 47 -2.60 -6.87 4.48
N THR A 48 -1.30 -7.03 4.26
CA THR A 48 -0.36 -5.92 4.33
C THR A 48 -0.69 -4.87 3.28
N CYS A 49 -0.99 -5.30 2.06
CA CYS A 49 -1.36 -4.37 1.00
C CYS A 49 -2.68 -3.68 1.31
N ASP A 50 -3.64 -4.40 1.90
CA ASP A 50 -4.90 -3.80 2.30
C ASP A 50 -4.71 -2.72 3.35
N ARG A 51 -3.82 -2.95 4.33
CA ARG A 51 -3.51 -1.95 5.34
C ARG A 51 -2.87 -0.72 4.72
N TRP A 52 -2.00 -0.92 3.76
CA TRP A 52 -1.37 0.18 3.06
C TRP A 52 -2.43 1.00 2.33
N ASN A 53 -3.34 0.30 1.64
CA ASN A 53 -4.43 0.97 0.94
C ASN A 53 -5.29 1.77 1.92
N GLU A 54 -5.60 1.20 3.08
CA GLU A 54 -6.39 1.89 4.10
C GLU A 54 -5.67 3.13 4.61
N ALA A 55 -4.36 3.03 4.81
CA ALA A 55 -3.59 4.18 5.28
C ALA A 55 -3.58 5.31 4.26
N ILE A 56 -3.44 4.96 2.98
CA ILE A 56 -3.48 5.97 1.93
C ILE A 56 -4.88 6.59 1.84
N SER A 57 -5.91 5.75 1.88
CA SER A 57 -7.29 6.23 1.79
C SER A 57 -7.64 7.17 2.94
N ALA A 58 -7.15 6.86 4.13
CA ALA A 58 -7.40 7.72 5.29
C ALA A 58 -6.81 9.12 5.08
N ARG A 59 -5.67 9.20 4.42
CA ARG A 59 -5.05 10.48 4.14
C ARG A 59 -5.72 11.19 2.98
N GLU A 60 -6.17 10.43 1.99
CA GLU A 60 -6.89 11.00 0.85
C GLU A 60 -8.22 11.61 1.29
N GLY A 61 -8.82 11.05 2.30
CA GLY A 61 -10.09 11.55 2.83
C GLY A 61 -9.98 12.85 3.58
N LYS A 62 -8.78 13.32 3.83
CA LYS A 62 -8.60 14.61 4.51
C LYS A 62 -8.46 15.72 3.47
#